data_da84d2bf8c91ba8cb638e7a37101ad05
#
_entry.id   da84d2bf8c91ba8cb638e7a37101ad05
#
_cell.length_a   1.000
_cell.length_b   1.000
_cell.length_c   1.000
_cell.angle_alpha   90.00
_cell.angle_beta   90.00
_cell.angle_gamma   90.00
#
_symmetry.space_group_name_H-M   'P 1'
#
loop_
_entity.id
_entity.type
_entity.pdbx_description
1 polymer ?
#
loop_
_entity_poly.entity_id
_entity_poly.type
_entity_poly.pdbx_seq_one_letter_code
_entity_poly.pdbx_strand_id
1 'polypeptide(L)'
;MGGADTAFAYSALSVSGREVSCEVTNTGKLAGAEVSQLYLTYPESAGQPFKQLRGFAKTVLKPGERQMVTFRLSDRWLSNWDVATHSWKLATGEFKVGVGGSSDDLPLQGTLTAG
;
A
#
# COMPACT_ATOMS: atom_id res chain seq x y z
N MET A 1 -19.00 17.11 -13.08
CA MET A 1 -17.92 16.54 -12.39
C MET A 1 -18.28 15.89 -11.10
N GLY A 2 -18.65 14.65 -11.16
CA GLY A 2 -18.99 13.89 -9.98
C GLY A 2 -17.83 13.75 -8.99
N GLY A 3 -16.60 13.69 -9.50
CA GLY A 3 -15.45 13.51 -8.64
C GLY A 3 -15.17 14.63 -7.67
N ALA A 4 -15.71 15.82 -7.89
CA ALA A 4 -15.50 16.93 -6.99
C ALA A 4 -16.21 16.78 -5.66
N ASP A 5 -17.25 15.95 -5.60
CA ASP A 5 -18.05 15.77 -4.39
C ASP A 5 -17.52 14.64 -3.50
N THR A 6 -16.65 13.81 -4.01
CA THR A 6 -16.00 12.78 -3.24
C THR A 6 -14.48 12.98 -3.33
N ALA A 7 -13.84 13.01 -2.19
CA ALA A 7 -12.40 13.17 -2.12
C ALA A 7 -11.90 12.48 -0.86
N PHE A 8 -10.71 11.92 -0.95
CA PHE A 8 -10.11 11.19 0.16
C PHE A 8 -8.69 11.64 0.36
N ALA A 9 -8.32 11.86 1.61
CA ALA A 9 -6.96 12.21 2.00
C ALA A 9 -6.34 11.06 2.77
N TYR A 10 -5.06 10.86 2.57
CA TYR A 10 -4.29 9.81 3.22
C TYR A 10 -3.29 10.44 4.17
N SER A 11 -3.15 9.88 5.36
CA SER A 11 -2.24 10.42 6.37
C SER A 11 -1.80 9.34 7.35
N ALA A 12 -0.88 9.70 8.22
CA ALA A 12 -0.43 8.86 9.35
C ALA A 12 0.07 7.48 8.92
N LEU A 13 0.94 7.47 7.91
CA LEU A 13 1.57 6.22 7.47
C LEU A 13 2.46 5.67 8.57
N SER A 14 2.27 4.39 8.89
CA SER A 14 3.08 3.68 9.85
C SER A 14 3.49 2.35 9.27
N VAL A 15 4.78 2.05 9.34
CA VAL A 15 5.32 0.77 8.91
C VAL A 15 5.95 0.11 10.11
N SER A 16 5.46 -1.05 10.48
CA SER A 16 5.97 -1.79 11.64
C SER A 16 6.10 -3.25 11.25
N GLY A 17 7.34 -3.72 11.09
CA GLY A 17 7.60 -5.07 10.65
C GLY A 17 6.98 -5.31 9.26
N ARG A 18 6.01 -6.19 9.20
CA ARG A 18 5.28 -6.53 7.97
C ARG A 18 3.89 -5.92 7.92
N GLU A 19 3.62 -4.93 8.74
CA GLU A 19 2.34 -4.28 8.83
C GLU A 19 2.46 -2.83 8.40
N VAL A 20 1.62 -2.42 7.47
CA VAL A 20 1.58 -1.04 6.98
C VAL A 20 0.18 -0.52 7.25
N SER A 21 0.09 0.60 7.93
CA SER A 21 -1.20 1.21 8.23
C SER A 21 -1.19 2.69 7.88
N CYS A 22 -2.37 3.21 7.63
CA CYS A 22 -2.57 4.62 7.38
C CYS A 22 -3.99 5.00 7.70
N GLU A 23 -4.27 6.30 7.67
CA GLU A 23 -5.59 6.83 7.90
C GLU A 23 -6.14 7.40 6.61
N VAL A 24 -7.38 7.05 6.29
CA VAL A 24 -8.10 7.57 5.12
C VAL A 24 -9.24 8.44 5.63
N THR A 25 -9.34 9.64 5.13
CA THR A 25 -10.37 10.60 5.53
C THR A 25 -11.17 11.03 4.31
N ASN A 26 -12.49 11.03 4.43
CA ASN A 26 -13.33 11.60 3.39
C ASN A 26 -13.38 13.12 3.56
N THR A 27 -12.74 13.83 2.65
CA THR A 27 -12.69 15.28 2.65
C THR A 27 -13.71 15.91 1.71
N GLY A 28 -14.51 15.09 1.05
CA GLY A 28 -15.53 15.55 0.12
C GLY A 28 -16.82 15.93 0.82
N LYS A 29 -17.83 16.23 0.03
CA LYS A 29 -19.14 16.67 0.51
C LYS A 29 -20.16 15.54 0.60
N LEU A 30 -19.90 14.44 -0.06
CA LEU A 30 -20.79 13.29 -0.10
C LEU A 30 -20.11 12.06 0.48
N ALA A 31 -20.91 11.16 1.02
CA ALA A 31 -20.42 9.84 1.41
C ALA A 31 -19.96 9.10 0.17
N GLY A 32 -18.91 8.31 0.32
CA GLY A 32 -18.37 7.56 -0.80
C GLY A 32 -17.47 6.44 -0.34
N ALA A 33 -17.07 5.63 -1.32
CA ALA A 33 -16.17 4.51 -1.10
C ALA A 33 -14.82 4.81 -1.73
N GLU A 34 -13.77 4.40 -1.02
CA GLU A 34 -12.40 4.51 -1.53
C GLU A 34 -11.76 3.13 -1.47
N VAL A 35 -11.06 2.78 -2.53
CA VAL A 35 -10.23 1.57 -2.55
C VAL A 35 -8.80 2.03 -2.38
N SER A 36 -8.24 1.78 -1.22
CA SER A 36 -6.84 2.09 -0.93
C SER A 36 -5.97 0.97 -1.47
N GLN A 37 -4.89 1.33 -2.14
CA GLN A 37 -3.97 0.38 -2.76
C GLN A 37 -2.60 0.52 -2.13
N LEU A 38 -1.95 -0.62 -1.91
CA LEU A 38 -0.58 -0.65 -1.41
C LEU A 38 0.31 -1.25 -2.49
N TYR A 39 1.35 -0.52 -2.84
CA TYR A 39 2.34 -0.95 -3.81
C TYR A 39 3.69 -1.12 -3.14
N LEU A 40 4.39 -2.15 -3.54
CA LEU A 40 5.77 -2.38 -3.12
C LEU A 40 6.69 -2.28 -4.31
N THR A 41 7.81 -1.57 -4.12
CA THR A 41 8.92 -1.61 -5.04
C THR A 41 10.01 -2.43 -4.38
N TYR A 42 10.39 -3.51 -5.02
CA TYR A 42 11.32 -4.48 -4.46
C TYR A 42 12.74 -3.97 -4.56
N PRO A 43 13.64 -4.40 -3.65
CA PRO A 43 15.05 -4.04 -3.78
C PRO A 43 15.65 -4.65 -5.04
N GLU A 44 16.72 -4.03 -5.54
CA GLU A 44 17.38 -4.50 -6.76
C GLU A 44 17.82 -5.96 -6.65
N SER A 45 18.20 -6.39 -5.47
CA SER A 45 18.62 -7.77 -5.23
C SER A 45 17.53 -8.79 -5.55
N ALA A 46 16.27 -8.38 -5.59
CA ALA A 46 15.16 -9.25 -5.93
C ALA A 46 14.94 -9.39 -7.43
N GLY A 47 15.61 -8.58 -8.25
CA GLY A 47 15.43 -8.61 -9.69
C GLY A 47 14.08 -8.13 -10.18
N GLN A 48 13.34 -7.43 -9.34
CA GLN A 48 12.01 -6.92 -9.68
C GLN A 48 11.97 -5.41 -9.43
N PRO A 49 12.41 -4.61 -10.40
CA PRO A 49 12.50 -3.16 -10.19
C PRO A 49 11.16 -2.46 -10.23
N PHE A 50 10.10 -3.12 -10.68
CA PHE A 50 8.82 -2.47 -10.86
C PHE A 50 7.97 -2.53 -9.60
N LYS A 51 7.16 -1.51 -9.48
CA LYS A 51 6.15 -1.39 -8.44
C LYS A 51 5.07 -2.46 -8.64
N GLN A 52 4.73 -3.18 -7.59
CA GLN A 52 3.77 -4.27 -7.62
C GLN A 52 2.62 -3.99 -6.64
N LEU A 53 1.39 -4.16 -7.10
CA LEU A 53 0.23 -4.08 -6.20
C LEU A 53 0.25 -5.28 -5.26
N ARG A 54 0.29 -5.01 -3.96
CA ARG A 54 0.38 -6.07 -2.94
C ARG A 54 -0.71 -6.01 -1.88
N GLY A 55 -1.58 -5.04 -1.95
CA GLY A 55 -2.70 -4.97 -1.03
C GLY A 55 -3.72 -3.96 -1.48
N PHE A 56 -4.95 -4.17 -1.07
CA PHE A 56 -6.00 -3.19 -1.27
C PHE A 56 -7.04 -3.35 -0.17
N ALA A 57 -7.73 -2.26 0.13
CA ALA A 57 -8.78 -2.26 1.14
C ALA A 57 -9.83 -1.23 0.74
N LYS A 58 -11.09 -1.60 0.89
CA LYS A 58 -12.20 -0.72 0.59
C LYS A 58 -12.76 -0.13 1.88
N THR A 59 -12.94 1.17 1.89
CA THR A 59 -13.61 1.85 3.01
C THR A 59 -14.79 2.64 2.47
N VAL A 60 -15.85 2.74 3.26
CA VAL A 60 -17.00 3.57 2.96
C VAL A 60 -17.12 4.60 4.07
N LEU A 61 -17.00 5.87 3.70
CA LEU A 61 -16.92 6.94 4.67
C LEU A 61 -17.89 8.06 4.35
N LYS A 62 -18.46 8.64 5.39
CA LYS A 62 -19.25 9.85 5.29
C LYS A 62 -18.34 11.06 5.28
N PRO A 63 -18.81 12.25 4.83
CA PRO A 63 -17.98 13.44 4.86
C PRO A 63 -17.40 13.70 6.24
N GLY A 64 -16.10 13.95 6.30
CA GLY A 64 -15.38 14.19 7.55
C GLY A 64 -15.01 12.94 8.34
N GLU A 65 -15.51 11.79 7.95
CA GLU A 65 -15.22 10.53 8.62
C GLU A 65 -13.89 9.99 8.20
N ARG A 66 -13.20 9.30 9.10
CA ARG A 66 -11.91 8.70 8.82
C ARG A 66 -11.83 7.30 9.39
N GLN A 67 -10.96 6.51 8.79
CA GLN A 67 -10.78 5.12 9.20
C GLN A 67 -9.32 4.71 9.02
N MET A 68 -8.82 3.94 9.97
CA MET A 68 -7.51 3.33 9.88
C MET A 68 -7.58 2.12 8.96
N VAL A 69 -6.65 2.06 8.02
CA VAL A 69 -6.52 0.94 7.09
C VAL A 69 -5.20 0.25 7.37
N THR A 70 -5.23 -1.07 7.53
CA THR A 70 -4.03 -1.85 7.81
C THR A 70 -3.84 -2.93 6.77
N PHE A 71 -2.63 -3.01 6.23
CA PHE A 71 -2.22 -4.05 5.30
C PHE A 71 -1.21 -4.93 6.00
N ARG A 72 -1.45 -6.23 5.99
CA ARG A 72 -0.51 -7.20 6.55
C ARG A 72 0.15 -7.95 5.39
N LEU A 73 1.46 -7.86 5.35
CA LEU A 73 2.24 -8.46 4.29
C LEU A 73 2.82 -9.79 4.76
N SER A 74 2.51 -10.86 4.04
CA SER A 74 3.10 -12.15 4.33
C SER A 74 4.51 -12.23 3.74
N ASP A 75 5.29 -13.20 4.18
CA ASP A 75 6.61 -13.43 3.62
C ASP A 75 6.55 -13.66 2.12
N ARG A 76 5.45 -14.26 1.65
CA ARG A 76 5.23 -14.50 0.24
C ARG A 76 5.24 -13.22 -0.59
N TRP A 77 4.63 -12.15 -0.06
CA TRP A 77 4.60 -10.87 -0.75
C TRP A 77 5.96 -10.20 -0.82
N LEU A 78 6.86 -10.55 0.10
CA LEU A 78 8.22 -10.00 0.14
C LEU A 78 9.23 -10.93 -0.52
N SER A 79 8.76 -12.03 -1.13
CA SER A 79 9.62 -13.05 -1.74
C SER A 79 9.48 -13.03 -3.24
N ASN A 80 10.50 -13.57 -3.91
CA ASN A 80 10.43 -13.85 -5.32
C ASN A 80 10.81 -15.31 -5.57
N TRP A 81 10.38 -15.82 -6.71
CA TRP A 81 10.65 -17.22 -7.07
C TRP A 81 12.10 -17.36 -7.49
N ASP A 82 12.79 -18.32 -6.89
CA ASP A 82 14.16 -18.64 -7.24
C ASP A 82 14.18 -19.89 -8.13
N VAL A 83 14.54 -19.68 -9.38
CA VAL A 83 14.56 -20.77 -10.37
C VAL A 83 15.62 -21.82 -10.01
N ALA A 84 16.73 -21.39 -9.45
CA ALA A 84 17.85 -22.31 -9.15
C ALA A 84 17.48 -23.33 -8.08
N THR A 85 16.69 -22.91 -7.09
CA THR A 85 16.29 -23.79 -5.96
C THR A 85 14.86 -24.25 -6.06
N HIS A 86 14.12 -23.82 -7.07
CA HIS A 86 12.69 -24.09 -7.24
C HIS A 86 11.89 -23.78 -5.99
N SER A 87 12.16 -22.63 -5.38
CA SER A 87 11.50 -22.23 -4.15
C SER A 87 11.34 -20.72 -4.07
N TRP A 88 10.47 -20.28 -3.15
CA TRP A 88 10.33 -18.86 -2.85
C TRP A 88 11.45 -18.43 -1.93
N LYS A 89 12.12 -17.35 -2.30
CA LYS A 89 13.14 -16.73 -1.46
C LYS A 89 12.68 -15.38 -0.99
N LEU A 90 12.81 -15.13 0.30
CA LEU A 90 12.54 -13.83 0.88
C LEU A 90 13.57 -12.85 0.34
N ALA A 91 13.11 -11.77 -0.27
CA ALA A 91 13.99 -10.71 -0.71
C ALA A 91 14.47 -9.94 0.52
N THR A 92 15.79 -9.74 0.60
CA THR A 92 16.37 -8.98 1.70
C THR A 92 16.66 -7.56 1.24
N GLY A 93 16.56 -6.61 2.15
CA GLY A 93 16.85 -5.22 1.87
C GLY A 93 15.63 -4.34 2.06
N GLU A 94 15.68 -3.17 1.46
CA GLU A 94 14.68 -2.14 1.64
C GLU A 94 13.66 -2.17 0.51
N PHE A 95 12.41 -2.28 0.90
CA PHE A 95 11.28 -2.16 -0.01
C PHE A 95 10.72 -0.75 0.09
N LYS A 96 10.35 -0.17 -1.04
CA LYS A 96 9.61 1.09 -1.01
C LYS A 96 8.13 0.80 -0.96
N VAL A 97 7.44 1.52 -0.09
CA VAL A 97 6.01 1.35 0.14
C VAL A 97 5.29 2.58 -0.37
N GLY A 98 4.26 2.40 -1.17
CA GLY A 98 3.40 3.49 -1.60
C GLY A 98 1.95 3.13 -1.34
N VAL A 99 1.18 4.06 -0.77
CA VAL A 99 -0.24 3.86 -0.49
C VAL A 99 -1.04 5.03 -1.04
N GLY A 100 -2.11 4.72 -1.72
CA GLY A 100 -2.99 5.73 -2.27
C GLY A 100 -4.15 5.11 -3.04
N GLY A 101 -4.83 5.93 -3.82
CA GLY A 101 -6.02 5.51 -4.56
C GLY A 101 -5.73 4.89 -5.92
N SER A 102 -4.52 5.04 -6.44
CA SER A 102 -4.14 4.45 -7.73
C SER A 102 -2.63 4.34 -7.84
N SER A 103 -2.15 3.60 -8.84
CA SER A 103 -0.73 3.43 -9.06
C SER A 103 0.01 4.74 -9.35
N ASP A 104 -0.71 5.72 -9.87
CA ASP A 104 -0.13 7.03 -10.22
C ASP A 104 -0.31 8.07 -9.12
N ASP A 105 -1.10 7.76 -8.10
CA ASP A 105 -1.39 8.69 -7.02
C ASP A 105 -1.19 7.97 -5.69
N LEU A 106 0.04 7.99 -5.22
CA LEU A 106 0.45 7.35 -3.97
C LEU A 106 1.01 8.42 -3.03
N PRO A 107 0.12 9.17 -2.37
CA PRO A 107 0.55 10.29 -1.52
C PRO A 107 1.36 9.87 -0.31
N LEU A 108 1.19 8.65 0.18
CA LEU A 108 1.98 8.17 1.31
C LEU A 108 3.08 7.25 0.79
N GLN A 109 4.30 7.55 1.20
CA GLN A 109 5.47 6.75 0.81
C GLN A 109 6.36 6.52 2.01
N GLY A 110 6.87 5.31 2.11
CA GLY A 110 7.74 4.91 3.19
C GLY A 110 8.63 3.76 2.77
N THR A 111 9.26 3.14 3.74
CA THR A 111 10.14 2.01 3.49
C THR A 111 9.85 0.89 4.47
N LEU A 112 10.13 -0.33 4.02
CA LEU A 112 10.00 -1.53 4.83
C LEU A 112 11.25 -2.36 4.60
N THR A 113 11.89 -2.79 5.69
CA THR A 113 13.10 -3.59 5.60
C THR A 113 12.77 -5.04 5.92
N ALA A 114 13.24 -5.95 5.07
CA ALA A 114 13.07 -7.38 5.25
C ALA A 114 14.44 -8.06 5.30
N GLY A 115 14.50 -9.16 6.01
CA GLY A 115 15.73 -9.96 6.12
C GLY A 115 16.45 -9.89 7.43
#